data_44bd39f988d787eb43b4daa06bfa48ff
#
_entry.id   44bd39f988d787eb43b4daa06bfa48ff
#
_cell.length_a   1.000
_cell.length_b   1.000
_cell.length_c   1.000
_cell.angle_alpha   90.00
_cell.angle_beta   90.00
_cell.angle_gamma   90.00
#
_symmetry.space_group_name_H-M   'P 1'
#
loop_
_entity.id
_entity.type
_entity.pdbx_description
1 polymer ?
#
loop_
_entity_poly.entity_id
_entity_poly.type
_entity_poly.pdbx_seq_one_letter_code
_entity_poly.pdbx_strand_id
1 'polypeptide(L)'
;MADYDVIVAGGGLTGTIAAQAISYYSKQNLRILSLDKNPEHLPGRKSGPGWTCGDACSKEAVDFMTERIKIPWTRPEIEHDVKGVMAFSPDNETAIPFDGAGYMLNRQKLPEIQNARTQKMGVDFDFEISLSGLIYDGTQVIGVQGIDMKTKQPYKKTAKLVVDAMGINSKLRNGLTNSTKVEREIDRRDVETTGRHIMYFEPGKEELTQFDPDYCIIHLDQDIAPGGYGWVFPKADNKVNIGLGVEQTLLHKRNARLGKKDNVGSLMKEYLDRNPVLKNPKLSEDESDIHNNTGVYSVSVRRQNDCMVSAGYMLVGDSAWMPKPIDAGGIGPALIAGTLIGNNVTQAIEANDVSEASLWQYNLDFIKEYGYKTAGLELFRRLVQTMTNDQISYGMKHFLGNMDVESISKGEHPDFSGLGKLGMIIRGAMNKTVASGLKYTSGQNQWLVEHYNNYPKDPSGFDDWNKKLHKTLDESVTKIASFEK
;
A
#
# COMPACT_ATOMS: atom_id res chain seq x y z
N MET A 1 -28.70 23.43 2.27
CA MET A 1 -27.56 23.33 3.22
C MET A 1 -27.10 21.87 3.17
N ALA A 2 -25.82 21.58 3.07
CA ALA A 2 -25.34 20.19 3.04
C ALA A 2 -25.60 19.48 4.38
N ASP A 3 -25.81 18.16 4.37
CA ASP A 3 -26.03 17.36 5.58
C ASP A 3 -24.81 17.38 6.50
N TYR A 4 -23.60 17.32 5.88
CA TYR A 4 -22.31 17.31 6.56
C TYR A 4 -21.34 18.33 5.94
N ASP A 5 -20.28 18.65 6.64
CA ASP A 5 -19.17 19.43 6.06
C ASP A 5 -18.26 18.49 5.25
N VAL A 6 -18.00 17.29 5.78
CA VAL A 6 -17.16 16.28 5.13
C VAL A 6 -17.80 14.89 5.22
N ILE A 7 -17.74 14.15 4.11
CA ILE A 7 -18.01 12.71 4.10
C ILE A 7 -16.71 11.97 3.81
N VAL A 8 -16.34 11.03 4.69
CA VAL A 8 -15.24 10.07 4.47
C VAL A 8 -15.84 8.75 4.00
N ALA A 9 -15.66 8.42 2.75
CA ALA A 9 -16.18 7.21 2.13
C ALA A 9 -15.20 6.06 2.30
N GLY A 10 -15.50 5.12 3.19
CA GLY A 10 -14.65 3.98 3.56
C GLY A 10 -14.11 4.11 4.99
N GLY A 11 -14.62 3.26 5.90
CA GLY A 11 -14.21 3.19 7.31
C GLY A 11 -13.02 2.26 7.57
N GLY A 12 -12.18 2.00 6.55
CA GLY A 12 -10.93 1.27 6.69
C GLY A 12 -9.86 2.09 7.43
N LEU A 13 -8.64 1.56 7.51
CA LEU A 13 -7.54 2.21 8.24
C LEU A 13 -7.33 3.67 7.81
N THR A 14 -7.19 3.90 6.51
CA THR A 14 -6.93 5.25 5.98
C THR A 14 -8.09 6.20 6.24
N GLY A 15 -9.33 5.72 6.07
CA GLY A 15 -10.53 6.53 6.29
C GLY A 15 -10.69 6.93 7.75
N THR A 16 -10.45 6.02 8.69
CA THR A 16 -10.51 6.36 10.13
C THR A 16 -9.43 7.36 10.52
N ILE A 17 -8.20 7.22 10.01
CA ILE A 17 -7.12 8.20 10.27
C ILE A 17 -7.44 9.56 9.63
N ALA A 18 -7.96 9.59 8.40
CA ALA A 18 -8.39 10.82 7.75
C ALA A 18 -9.49 11.54 8.56
N ALA A 19 -10.52 10.81 9.00
CA ALA A 19 -11.60 11.36 9.81
C ALA A 19 -11.09 11.90 11.17
N GLN A 20 -10.19 11.16 11.84
CA GLN A 20 -9.55 11.59 13.08
C GLN A 20 -8.70 12.85 12.86
N ALA A 21 -7.93 12.91 11.77
CA ALA A 21 -7.10 14.05 11.45
C ALA A 21 -7.94 15.32 11.13
N ILE A 22 -9.03 15.16 10.37
CA ILE A 22 -9.96 16.24 10.07
C ILE A 22 -10.60 16.75 11.38
N SER A 23 -11.07 15.86 12.24
CA SER A 23 -11.65 16.23 13.54
C SER A 23 -10.63 16.93 14.44
N TYR A 24 -9.37 16.46 14.47
CA TYR A 24 -8.30 17.07 15.26
C TYR A 24 -7.98 18.48 14.79
N TYR A 25 -7.71 18.68 13.50
CA TYR A 25 -7.34 19.99 12.95
C TYR A 25 -8.50 21.01 13.02
N SER A 26 -9.74 20.56 12.78
CA SER A 26 -10.92 21.40 12.92
C SER A 26 -11.35 21.66 14.37
N LYS A 27 -10.63 21.07 15.36
CA LYS A 27 -11.00 21.12 16.79
C LYS A 27 -12.46 20.69 17.03
N GLN A 28 -12.90 19.65 16.29
CA GLN A 28 -14.27 19.10 16.33
C GLN A 28 -15.37 20.10 15.90
N ASN A 29 -15.02 21.13 15.14
CA ASN A 29 -16.00 22.13 14.67
C ASN A 29 -16.70 21.74 13.36
N LEU A 30 -16.20 20.69 12.66
CA LEU A 30 -16.81 20.20 11.43
C LEU A 30 -17.71 19.00 11.70
N ARG A 31 -18.86 18.94 10.99
CA ARG A 31 -19.71 17.76 10.96
C ARG A 31 -19.12 16.78 9.98
N ILE A 32 -18.61 15.65 10.47
CA ILE A 32 -17.93 14.62 9.69
C ILE A 32 -18.75 13.34 9.74
N LEU A 33 -19.03 12.75 8.57
CA LEU A 33 -19.65 11.44 8.45
C LEU A 33 -18.66 10.45 7.85
N SER A 34 -18.41 9.34 8.53
CA SER A 34 -17.65 8.19 8.00
C SER A 34 -18.62 7.10 7.56
N LEU A 35 -18.41 6.55 6.37
CA LEU A 35 -19.27 5.52 5.78
C LEU A 35 -18.50 4.23 5.57
N ASP A 36 -19.08 3.09 5.96
CA ASP A 36 -18.51 1.78 5.63
C ASP A 36 -19.57 0.79 5.17
N LYS A 37 -19.20 -0.10 4.23
CA LYS A 37 -20.06 -1.20 3.78
C LYS A 37 -20.16 -2.34 4.78
N ASN A 38 -19.18 -2.46 5.68
CA ASN A 38 -19.15 -3.48 6.72
C ASN A 38 -19.97 -3.04 7.92
N PRO A 39 -20.41 -3.99 8.76
CA PRO A 39 -21.04 -3.65 10.03
C PRO A 39 -20.05 -3.02 10.99
N GLU A 40 -20.56 -2.31 11.99
CA GLU A 40 -19.76 -1.78 13.08
C GLU A 40 -19.00 -2.89 13.82
N HIS A 41 -17.71 -2.64 14.07
CA HIS A 41 -16.91 -3.55 14.89
C HIS A 41 -17.19 -3.30 16.36
N LEU A 42 -17.73 -4.33 17.01
CA LEU A 42 -17.90 -4.38 18.45
C LEU A 42 -16.82 -5.28 19.06
N PRO A 43 -16.54 -5.19 20.39
CA PRO A 43 -15.66 -6.11 21.10
C PRO A 43 -15.96 -7.58 20.77
N GLY A 44 -14.94 -8.34 20.36
CA GLY A 44 -15.07 -9.74 19.98
C GLY A 44 -15.67 -9.99 18.57
N ARG A 45 -15.99 -8.96 17.79
CA ARG A 45 -16.41 -9.10 16.39
C ARG A 45 -15.20 -9.28 15.46
N LYS A 46 -15.45 -10.01 14.38
CA LYS A 46 -14.49 -10.23 13.30
C LYS A 46 -14.33 -8.95 12.48
N SER A 47 -13.09 -8.62 12.10
CA SER A 47 -12.83 -7.51 11.19
C SER A 47 -13.37 -7.84 9.79
N GLY A 48 -13.86 -6.82 9.08
CA GLY A 48 -14.28 -6.98 7.71
C GLY A 48 -13.09 -7.20 6.74
N PRO A 49 -13.37 -7.60 5.49
CA PRO A 49 -12.33 -7.89 4.50
C PRO A 49 -11.35 -6.73 4.26
N GLY A 50 -11.78 -5.49 4.42
CA GLY A 50 -10.94 -4.30 4.22
C GLY A 50 -9.79 -4.14 5.21
N TRP A 51 -9.72 -4.96 6.26
CA TRP A 51 -8.64 -4.95 7.25
C TRP A 51 -7.66 -6.13 7.09
N THR A 52 -7.82 -6.93 6.07
CA THR A 52 -6.92 -8.05 5.76
C THR A 52 -5.64 -7.53 5.10
N CYS A 53 -4.48 -7.79 5.70
CA CYS A 53 -3.18 -7.40 5.16
C CYS A 53 -2.01 -8.18 5.79
N GLY A 54 -0.77 -7.85 5.42
CA GLY A 54 0.46 -8.38 6.04
C GLY A 54 0.72 -7.88 7.46
N ASP A 55 0.02 -6.83 7.91
CA ASP A 55 0.02 -6.26 9.26
C ASP A 55 1.29 -5.49 9.65
N ALA A 56 2.36 -5.51 8.85
CA ALA A 56 3.60 -4.80 9.13
C ALA A 56 3.49 -3.30 8.81
N CYS A 57 4.03 -2.46 9.70
CA CYS A 57 4.06 -1.00 9.57
C CYS A 57 5.38 -0.44 10.09
N SER A 58 5.97 0.55 9.39
CA SER A 58 7.14 1.25 9.90
C SER A 58 6.81 2.09 11.13
N LYS A 59 7.74 2.13 12.09
CA LYS A 59 7.64 3.02 13.26
C LYS A 59 7.57 4.48 12.83
N GLU A 60 8.35 4.88 11.83
CA GLU A 60 8.40 6.25 11.28
C GLU A 60 7.00 6.75 10.87
N ALA A 61 6.19 5.93 10.21
CA ALA A 61 4.83 6.33 9.81
C ALA A 61 3.88 6.50 11.00
N VAL A 62 4.03 5.66 12.03
CA VAL A 62 3.26 5.78 13.27
C VAL A 62 3.69 7.03 14.04
N ASP A 63 4.98 7.30 14.12
CA ASP A 63 5.52 8.52 14.75
C ASP A 63 5.04 9.77 14.01
N PHE A 64 5.09 9.79 12.68
CA PHE A 64 4.58 10.89 11.84
C PHE A 64 3.13 11.25 12.18
N MET A 65 2.27 10.25 12.24
CA MET A 65 0.87 10.43 12.63
C MET A 65 0.75 10.93 14.08
N THR A 66 1.43 10.27 15.01
CA THR A 66 1.38 10.57 16.44
C THR A 66 1.83 12.00 16.73
N GLU A 67 2.90 12.45 16.10
CA GLU A 67 3.43 13.82 16.30
C GLU A 67 2.47 14.90 15.79
N ARG A 68 1.75 14.65 14.70
CA ARG A 68 0.87 15.63 14.05
C ARG A 68 -0.54 15.70 14.64
N ILE A 69 -1.16 14.56 14.90
CA ILE A 69 -2.55 14.52 15.39
C ILE A 69 -2.70 14.03 16.83
N LYS A 70 -1.56 13.78 17.53
CA LYS A 70 -1.51 13.41 18.95
C LYS A 70 -2.28 12.14 19.30
N ILE A 71 -2.31 11.18 18.36
CA ILE A 71 -2.96 9.87 18.54
C ILE A 71 -1.88 8.78 18.53
N PRO A 72 -1.30 8.45 19.70
CA PRO A 72 -0.32 7.38 19.79
C PRO A 72 -0.99 6.01 19.62
N TRP A 73 -0.31 5.11 18.93
CA TRP A 73 -0.65 3.69 18.93
C TRP A 73 0.18 2.96 19.99
N THR A 74 -0.50 2.13 20.77
CA THR A 74 0.08 1.35 21.85
C THR A 74 -0.43 -0.09 21.79
N ARG A 75 -0.15 -0.91 22.81
CA ARG A 75 -0.84 -2.19 22.99
C ARG A 75 -2.31 -1.92 23.36
N PRO A 76 -3.32 -2.60 22.75
CA PRO A 76 -3.19 -3.75 21.86
C PRO A 76 -3.21 -3.42 20.36
N GLU A 77 -3.13 -2.17 19.91
CA GLU A 77 -3.08 -1.80 18.48
C GLU A 77 -1.82 -2.37 17.81
N ILE A 78 -0.69 -2.26 18.51
CA ILE A 78 0.58 -2.90 18.20
C ILE A 78 0.66 -4.18 19.01
N GLU A 79 0.92 -5.32 18.38
CA GLU A 79 1.05 -6.59 19.11
C GLU A 79 2.49 -7.13 19.16
N HIS A 80 3.35 -6.74 18.21
CA HIS A 80 4.74 -7.18 18.19
C HIS A 80 5.64 -6.09 17.57
N ASP A 81 6.87 -6.00 18.06
CA ASP A 81 7.87 -5.05 17.54
C ASP A 81 8.85 -5.80 16.63
N VAL A 82 9.25 -5.20 15.52
CA VAL A 82 10.24 -5.77 14.60
C VAL A 82 11.37 -4.79 14.34
N LYS A 83 12.56 -5.32 14.02
CA LYS A 83 13.76 -4.54 13.72
C LYS A 83 13.92 -4.23 12.23
N GLY A 84 13.14 -4.90 11.38
CA GLY A 84 13.22 -4.71 9.94
C GLY A 84 12.59 -5.82 9.13
N VAL A 85 13.03 -5.90 7.88
CA VAL A 85 12.66 -6.96 6.93
C VAL A 85 13.92 -7.75 6.56
N MET A 86 13.83 -9.07 6.53
CA MET A 86 14.87 -9.97 6.03
C MET A 86 14.43 -10.55 4.69
N ALA A 87 15.12 -10.18 3.62
CA ALA A 87 14.82 -10.69 2.26
C ALA A 87 15.75 -11.85 1.89
N PHE A 88 15.15 -12.97 1.50
CA PHE A 88 15.87 -14.15 1.02
C PHE A 88 15.79 -14.26 -0.50
N SER A 89 16.92 -14.62 -1.10
CA SER A 89 17.03 -14.94 -2.53
C SER A 89 16.26 -16.22 -2.87
N PRO A 90 15.88 -16.43 -4.17
CA PRO A 90 15.18 -17.62 -4.60
C PRO A 90 15.89 -18.96 -4.25
N ASP A 91 17.21 -18.98 -4.27
CA ASP A 91 18.03 -20.15 -3.86
C ASP A 91 18.21 -20.28 -2.35
N ASN A 92 17.74 -19.33 -1.56
CA ASN A 92 17.91 -19.22 -0.10
C ASN A 92 19.35 -19.11 0.39
N GLU A 93 20.31 -18.83 -0.50
CA GLU A 93 21.74 -18.69 -0.13
C GLU A 93 22.09 -17.26 0.34
N THR A 94 21.33 -16.26 -0.09
CA THR A 94 21.58 -14.85 0.25
C THR A 94 20.43 -14.29 1.07
N ALA A 95 20.75 -13.79 2.26
CA ALA A 95 19.82 -13.04 3.11
C ALA A 95 20.29 -11.58 3.20
N ILE A 96 19.39 -10.64 3.01
CA ILE A 96 19.65 -9.21 3.07
C ILE A 96 18.74 -8.58 4.12
N PRO A 97 19.30 -8.09 5.25
CA PRO A 97 18.54 -7.33 6.24
C PRO A 97 18.28 -5.90 5.72
N PHE A 98 17.04 -5.47 5.84
CA PHE A 98 16.61 -4.10 5.68
C PHE A 98 16.22 -3.59 7.06
N ASP A 99 17.20 -3.05 7.79
CA ASP A 99 16.99 -2.58 9.15
C ASP A 99 16.10 -1.33 9.17
N GLY A 100 15.18 -1.30 10.10
CA GLY A 100 14.22 -0.23 10.27
C GLY A 100 13.14 -0.64 11.27
N ALA A 101 13.09 0.03 12.43
CA ALA A 101 12.11 -0.29 13.47
C ALA A 101 10.68 -0.26 12.91
N GLY A 102 9.90 -1.27 13.24
CA GLY A 102 8.54 -1.42 12.79
C GLY A 102 7.67 -2.16 13.80
N TYR A 103 6.43 -2.29 13.44
CA TYR A 103 5.39 -2.88 14.26
C TYR A 103 4.58 -3.89 13.45
N MET A 104 4.18 -4.98 14.11
CA MET A 104 3.10 -5.84 13.67
C MET A 104 1.81 -5.38 14.34
N LEU A 105 0.81 -5.07 13.54
CA LEU A 105 -0.47 -4.56 14.04
C LEU A 105 -1.44 -5.68 14.38
N ASN A 106 -2.20 -5.49 15.44
CA ASN A 106 -3.32 -6.37 15.79
C ASN A 106 -4.55 -6.02 14.95
N ARG A 107 -4.63 -6.58 13.74
CA ARG A 107 -5.72 -6.27 12.79
C ARG A 107 -7.09 -6.78 13.23
N GLN A 108 -7.16 -7.62 14.23
CA GLN A 108 -8.42 -8.06 14.84
C GLN A 108 -8.99 -6.98 15.77
N LYS A 109 -8.12 -6.32 16.55
CA LYS A 109 -8.52 -5.30 17.52
C LYS A 109 -8.52 -3.88 16.96
N LEU A 110 -7.66 -3.61 15.97
CA LEU A 110 -7.45 -2.28 15.43
C LEU A 110 -8.75 -1.61 14.90
N PRO A 111 -9.63 -2.30 14.12
CA PRO A 111 -10.87 -1.69 13.64
C PRO A 111 -11.80 -1.22 14.76
N GLU A 112 -11.94 -2.03 15.80
CA GLU A 112 -12.77 -1.71 16.98
C GLU A 112 -12.23 -0.45 17.70
N ILE A 113 -10.92 -0.44 17.97
CA ILE A 113 -10.26 0.67 18.67
C ILE A 113 -10.35 1.95 17.84
N GLN A 114 -10.08 1.86 16.53
CA GLN A 114 -10.11 3.02 15.64
C GLN A 114 -11.53 3.58 15.49
N ASN A 115 -12.54 2.75 15.31
CA ASN A 115 -13.93 3.20 15.22
C ASN A 115 -14.38 3.89 16.52
N ALA A 116 -14.13 3.26 17.68
CA ALA A 116 -14.49 3.84 18.97
C ALA A 116 -13.76 5.17 19.24
N ARG A 117 -12.48 5.28 18.87
CA ARG A 117 -11.71 6.52 18.97
C ARG A 117 -12.27 7.60 18.07
N THR A 118 -12.56 7.26 16.82
CA THR A 118 -13.09 8.20 15.82
C THR A 118 -14.44 8.75 16.24
N GLN A 119 -15.34 7.90 16.77
CA GLN A 119 -16.63 8.33 17.33
C GLN A 119 -16.46 9.28 18.52
N LYS A 120 -15.53 8.98 19.43
CA LYS A 120 -15.21 9.86 20.58
C LYS A 120 -14.67 11.24 20.16
N MET A 121 -14.11 11.32 18.96
CA MET A 121 -13.66 12.58 18.37
C MET A 121 -14.78 13.33 17.64
N GLY A 122 -16.05 12.93 17.79
CA GLY A 122 -17.21 13.62 17.25
C GLY A 122 -17.51 13.33 15.78
N VAL A 123 -17.01 12.20 15.25
CA VAL A 123 -17.32 11.73 13.90
C VAL A 123 -18.51 10.80 13.92
N ASP A 124 -19.53 11.09 13.12
CA ASP A 124 -20.67 10.21 12.91
C ASP A 124 -20.29 9.03 12.01
N PHE A 125 -20.95 7.88 12.22
CA PHE A 125 -20.78 6.70 11.37
C PHE A 125 -22.11 6.17 10.89
N ASP A 126 -22.19 5.88 9.57
CA ASP A 126 -23.22 5.02 8.99
C ASP A 126 -22.54 3.75 8.45
N PHE A 127 -22.81 2.61 9.10
CA PHE A 127 -22.31 1.30 8.71
C PHE A 127 -23.29 0.56 7.80
N GLU A 128 -22.75 -0.45 7.06
CA GLU A 128 -23.51 -1.26 6.11
C GLU A 128 -24.10 -0.43 4.94
N ILE A 129 -23.36 0.62 4.55
CA ILE A 129 -23.70 1.47 3.40
C ILE A 129 -22.80 1.11 2.20
N SER A 130 -23.41 0.55 1.17
CA SER A 130 -22.72 0.25 -0.09
C SER A 130 -22.83 1.43 -1.04
N LEU A 131 -21.77 2.22 -1.14
CA LEU A 131 -21.70 3.35 -2.05
C LEU A 131 -21.55 2.90 -3.51
N SER A 132 -22.24 3.60 -4.43
CA SER A 132 -22.23 3.30 -5.86
C SER A 132 -21.87 4.49 -6.74
N GLY A 133 -21.87 5.74 -6.22
CA GLY A 133 -21.55 6.91 -7.02
C GLY A 133 -21.53 8.21 -6.24
N LEU A 134 -21.11 9.26 -6.94
CA LEU A 134 -21.02 10.63 -6.47
C LEU A 134 -22.29 11.42 -6.84
N ILE A 135 -22.59 12.48 -6.08
CA ILE A 135 -23.61 13.48 -6.38
C ILE A 135 -22.91 14.76 -6.78
N TYR A 136 -23.38 15.40 -7.83
CA TYR A 136 -22.78 16.61 -8.39
C TYR A 136 -23.74 17.81 -8.36
N ASP A 137 -23.17 19.01 -8.20
CA ASP A 137 -23.76 20.28 -8.54
C ASP A 137 -22.84 20.97 -9.56
N GLY A 138 -23.29 21.02 -10.81
CA GLY A 138 -22.41 21.41 -11.92
C GLY A 138 -21.17 20.49 -12.02
N THR A 139 -19.99 21.08 -11.86
CA THR A 139 -18.70 20.36 -11.87
C THR A 139 -18.18 20.00 -10.47
N GLN A 140 -18.88 20.37 -9.42
CA GLN A 140 -18.46 20.10 -8.04
C GLN A 140 -19.11 18.82 -7.50
N VAL A 141 -18.33 17.95 -6.86
CA VAL A 141 -18.86 16.86 -6.05
C VAL A 141 -19.46 17.45 -4.77
N ILE A 142 -20.73 17.10 -4.49
CA ILE A 142 -21.47 17.58 -3.32
C ILE A 142 -22.03 16.45 -2.46
N GLY A 143 -21.59 15.22 -2.65
CA GLY A 143 -22.06 14.11 -1.84
C GLY A 143 -21.89 12.75 -2.50
N VAL A 144 -22.50 11.75 -1.85
CA VAL A 144 -22.42 10.34 -2.25
C VAL A 144 -23.81 9.69 -2.26
N GLN A 145 -23.94 8.65 -3.08
CA GLN A 145 -25.14 7.83 -3.15
C GLN A 145 -24.83 6.35 -3.17
N GLY A 146 -25.80 5.54 -2.74
CA GLY A 146 -25.66 4.10 -2.66
C GLY A 146 -26.91 3.41 -2.16
N ILE A 147 -26.72 2.32 -1.44
CA ILE A 147 -27.78 1.51 -0.84
C ILE A 147 -27.44 1.23 0.63
N ASP A 148 -28.37 1.44 1.52
CA ASP A 148 -28.35 0.90 2.87
C ASP A 148 -28.56 -0.62 2.78
N MET A 149 -27.58 -1.39 3.21
CA MET A 149 -27.59 -2.85 3.09
C MET A 149 -28.50 -3.53 4.11
N LYS A 150 -28.90 -2.84 5.20
CA LYS A 150 -29.87 -3.33 6.18
C LYS A 150 -31.27 -3.21 5.67
N THR A 151 -31.64 -1.99 5.24
CA THR A 151 -33.01 -1.66 4.83
C THR A 151 -33.30 -1.91 3.35
N LYS A 152 -32.24 -2.07 2.53
CA LYS A 152 -32.27 -2.17 1.06
C LYS A 152 -32.80 -0.90 0.39
N GLN A 153 -32.89 0.21 1.11
CA GLN A 153 -33.37 1.47 0.58
C GLN A 153 -32.23 2.29 -0.07
N PRO A 154 -32.55 3.17 -1.03
CA PRO A 154 -31.59 4.12 -1.56
C PRO A 154 -31.04 4.99 -0.44
N TYR A 155 -29.71 5.17 -0.47
CA TYR A 155 -28.96 6.01 0.46
C TYR A 155 -28.37 7.21 -0.27
N LYS A 156 -28.56 8.40 0.28
CA LYS A 156 -27.95 9.65 -0.23
C LYS A 156 -27.58 10.54 0.94
N LYS A 157 -26.37 11.13 0.88
CA LYS A 157 -25.92 12.18 1.79
C LYS A 157 -25.13 13.23 1.04
N THR A 158 -25.32 14.48 1.44
CA THR A 158 -24.61 15.63 0.86
C THR A 158 -23.54 16.16 1.81
N ALA A 159 -22.45 16.66 1.24
CA ALA A 159 -21.35 17.30 1.98
C ALA A 159 -20.71 18.38 1.12
N LYS A 160 -19.96 19.30 1.75
CA LYS A 160 -19.13 20.27 1.03
C LYS A 160 -17.96 19.56 0.35
N LEU A 161 -17.42 18.50 0.96
CA LEU A 161 -16.26 17.74 0.48
C LEU A 161 -16.44 16.24 0.73
N VAL A 162 -16.04 15.42 -0.24
CA VAL A 162 -15.97 13.96 -0.14
C VAL A 162 -14.52 13.50 -0.16
N VAL A 163 -14.10 12.74 0.84
CA VAL A 163 -12.82 12.03 0.91
C VAL A 163 -13.03 10.57 0.59
N ASP A 164 -12.47 10.10 -0.51
CA ASP A 164 -12.57 8.70 -0.95
C ASP A 164 -11.43 7.86 -0.36
N ALA A 165 -11.77 7.02 0.60
CA ALA A 165 -10.93 6.01 1.25
C ALA A 165 -11.46 4.58 1.01
N MET A 166 -12.14 4.33 -0.11
CA MET A 166 -12.81 3.06 -0.42
C MET A 166 -11.88 1.94 -0.88
N GLY A 167 -10.58 2.16 -0.86
CA GLY A 167 -9.60 1.17 -1.26
C GLY A 167 -9.41 1.05 -2.78
N ILE A 168 -8.64 0.04 -3.20
CA ILE A 168 -8.20 -0.11 -4.60
C ILE A 168 -9.36 -0.15 -5.61
N ASN A 169 -10.50 -0.72 -5.23
CA ASN A 169 -11.68 -0.89 -6.08
C ASN A 169 -12.72 0.23 -5.91
N SER A 170 -12.29 1.46 -5.57
CA SER A 170 -13.21 2.57 -5.36
C SER A 170 -14.12 2.83 -6.56
N LYS A 171 -15.42 2.66 -6.36
CA LYS A 171 -16.44 3.01 -7.35
C LYS A 171 -16.60 4.52 -7.52
N LEU A 172 -16.25 5.31 -6.49
CA LEU A 172 -16.32 6.77 -6.56
C LEU A 172 -15.23 7.30 -7.49
N ARG A 173 -13.97 6.86 -7.33
CA ARG A 173 -12.88 7.20 -8.25
C ARG A 173 -13.20 6.76 -9.68
N ASN A 174 -13.65 5.51 -9.87
CA ASN A 174 -13.94 4.99 -11.20
C ASN A 174 -15.10 5.75 -11.88
N GLY A 175 -16.06 6.25 -11.10
CA GLY A 175 -17.20 7.03 -11.56
C GLY A 175 -17.00 8.55 -11.57
N LEU A 176 -15.78 9.05 -11.29
CA LEU A 176 -15.48 10.49 -11.28
C LEU A 176 -15.55 11.06 -12.69
N THR A 177 -16.35 12.15 -12.88
CA THR A 177 -16.59 12.75 -14.19
C THR A 177 -16.16 14.20 -14.32
N ASN A 178 -15.82 14.85 -13.20
CA ASN A 178 -15.48 16.28 -13.16
C ASN A 178 -13.95 16.57 -13.23
N SER A 179 -13.13 15.54 -13.45
CA SER A 179 -11.68 15.72 -13.59
C SER A 179 -11.14 14.83 -14.71
N THR A 180 -10.22 15.37 -15.49
CA THR A 180 -9.40 14.65 -16.48
C THR A 180 -8.01 14.32 -15.92
N LYS A 181 -7.62 14.90 -14.78
CA LYS A 181 -6.32 14.74 -14.14
C LYS A 181 -6.25 13.52 -13.23
N VAL A 182 -7.38 13.19 -12.56
CA VAL A 182 -7.48 12.00 -11.72
C VAL A 182 -7.57 10.75 -12.58
N GLU A 183 -6.61 9.83 -12.43
CA GLU A 183 -6.65 8.53 -13.10
C GLU A 183 -7.73 7.66 -12.44
N ARG A 184 -8.67 7.15 -13.24
CA ARG A 184 -9.83 6.40 -12.74
C ARG A 184 -9.60 4.90 -12.70
N GLU A 185 -8.82 4.36 -13.62
CA GLU A 185 -8.58 2.94 -13.78
C GLU A 185 -7.09 2.60 -13.60
N ILE A 186 -6.81 1.44 -13.05
CA ILE A 186 -5.46 0.91 -12.88
C ILE A 186 -5.21 -0.20 -13.88
N ASP A 187 -4.00 -0.25 -14.46
CA ASP A 187 -3.56 -1.38 -15.29
C ASP A 187 -3.48 -2.65 -14.42
N ARG A 188 -3.99 -3.76 -14.93
CA ARG A 188 -3.97 -5.05 -14.21
C ARG A 188 -2.56 -5.53 -13.87
N ARG A 189 -1.55 -5.12 -14.67
CA ARG A 189 -0.13 -5.42 -14.42
C ARG A 189 0.44 -4.66 -13.22
N ASP A 190 -0.30 -3.66 -12.72
CA ASP A 190 0.02 -2.88 -11.53
C ASP A 190 -0.78 -3.30 -10.30
N VAL A 191 -1.41 -4.48 -10.37
CA VAL A 191 -2.19 -5.06 -9.26
C VAL A 191 -1.69 -6.45 -8.95
N GLU A 192 -1.37 -6.69 -7.71
CA GLU A 192 -1.11 -8.03 -7.17
C GLU A 192 -2.35 -8.57 -6.47
N THR A 193 -2.57 -9.88 -6.64
CA THR A 193 -3.53 -10.63 -5.84
C THR A 193 -2.77 -11.32 -4.73
N THR A 194 -3.13 -11.01 -3.49
CA THR A 194 -2.46 -11.53 -2.31
C THR A 194 -3.35 -12.51 -1.56
N GLY A 195 -2.76 -13.58 -1.05
CA GLY A 195 -3.39 -14.50 -0.10
C GLY A 195 -2.61 -14.54 1.20
N ARG A 196 -3.30 -14.60 2.36
CA ARG A 196 -2.63 -14.69 3.65
C ARG A 196 -3.42 -15.52 4.66
N HIS A 197 -2.68 -16.11 5.60
CA HIS A 197 -3.19 -16.80 6.78
C HIS A 197 -2.53 -16.27 8.05
N ILE A 198 -3.29 -16.19 9.14
CA ILE A 198 -2.73 -16.10 10.48
C ILE A 198 -2.64 -17.53 11.03
N MET A 199 -1.44 -17.95 11.38
CA MET A 199 -1.17 -19.33 11.80
C MET A 199 -0.44 -19.35 13.12
N TYR A 200 -0.63 -20.44 13.86
CA TYR A 200 0.05 -20.72 15.14
C TYR A 200 1.15 -21.74 14.91
N PHE A 201 2.21 -21.64 15.71
CA PHE A 201 3.31 -22.60 15.74
C PHE A 201 3.72 -22.95 17.18
N GLU A 202 4.38 -24.09 17.36
CA GLU A 202 4.93 -24.54 18.64
C GLU A 202 6.38 -24.03 18.79
N PRO A 203 6.67 -23.06 19.67
CA PRO A 203 8.02 -22.54 19.88
C PRO A 203 9.01 -23.62 20.30
N GLY A 204 10.25 -23.56 19.75
CA GLY A 204 11.30 -24.54 20.01
C GLY A 204 11.13 -25.89 19.32
N LYS A 205 10.07 -26.06 18.52
CA LYS A 205 9.80 -27.33 17.81
C LYS A 205 9.56 -27.14 16.31
N GLU A 206 8.92 -26.06 15.93
CA GLU A 206 8.47 -25.81 14.56
C GLU A 206 9.25 -24.71 13.85
N GLU A 207 10.12 -23.96 14.55
CA GLU A 207 11.03 -23.01 13.93
C GLU A 207 12.11 -23.74 13.13
N LEU A 208 12.36 -23.22 11.95
CA LEU A 208 13.44 -23.65 11.04
C LEU A 208 14.56 -22.61 11.01
N THR A 209 15.56 -22.83 10.20
CA THR A 209 16.83 -22.06 10.17
C THR A 209 16.66 -20.58 9.83
N GLN A 210 15.58 -20.21 9.13
CA GLN A 210 15.32 -18.82 8.74
C GLN A 210 14.36 -18.10 9.69
N PHE A 211 13.85 -18.75 10.74
CA PHE A 211 12.96 -18.10 11.70
C PHE A 211 13.72 -17.06 12.51
N ASP A 212 13.25 -15.82 12.48
CA ASP A 212 13.73 -14.73 13.33
C ASP A 212 12.53 -13.89 13.80
N PRO A 213 12.23 -13.86 15.12
CA PRO A 213 11.11 -13.10 15.64
C PRO A 213 11.29 -11.57 15.54
N ASP A 214 12.50 -11.10 15.27
CA ASP A 214 12.79 -9.67 15.14
C ASP A 214 12.61 -9.14 13.70
N TYR A 215 12.43 -10.01 12.70
CA TYR A 215 12.35 -9.61 11.29
C TYR A 215 11.10 -10.11 10.59
N CYS A 216 10.50 -9.24 9.77
CA CYS A 216 9.54 -9.65 8.75
C CYS A 216 10.27 -10.37 7.62
N ILE A 217 10.04 -11.67 7.44
CA ILE A 217 10.78 -12.48 6.46
C ILE A 217 10.05 -12.48 5.13
N ILE A 218 10.77 -12.24 4.04
CA ILE A 218 10.25 -12.30 2.67
C ILE A 218 11.13 -13.22 1.78
N HIS A 219 10.50 -13.91 0.83
CA HIS A 219 11.13 -14.80 -0.13
C HIS A 219 10.81 -14.34 -1.55
N LEU A 220 11.86 -14.03 -2.33
CA LEU A 220 11.75 -13.58 -3.71
C LEU A 220 11.84 -14.78 -4.67
N ASP A 221 10.80 -15.60 -4.77
CA ASP A 221 10.77 -16.79 -5.63
C ASP A 221 9.67 -16.68 -6.69
N GLN A 222 10.06 -16.49 -7.96
CA GLN A 222 9.15 -16.32 -9.09
C GLN A 222 8.38 -17.60 -9.45
N ASP A 223 8.78 -18.76 -8.92
CA ASP A 223 8.05 -20.01 -9.09
C ASP A 223 6.94 -20.19 -8.03
N ILE A 224 7.07 -19.53 -6.88
CA ILE A 224 6.07 -19.55 -5.80
C ILE A 224 5.21 -18.28 -5.83
N ALA A 225 5.81 -17.12 -6.05
CA ALA A 225 5.15 -15.83 -6.00
C ALA A 225 5.49 -14.99 -7.26
N PRO A 226 5.03 -15.40 -8.45
CA PRO A 226 5.39 -14.75 -9.70
C PRO A 226 4.99 -13.27 -9.72
N GLY A 227 5.99 -12.41 -9.83
CA GLY A 227 5.85 -10.95 -9.84
C GLY A 227 5.73 -10.29 -8.48
N GLY A 228 5.62 -11.05 -7.39
CA GLY A 228 5.56 -10.57 -6.02
C GLY A 228 6.54 -11.32 -5.11
N TYR A 229 6.11 -11.66 -3.90
CA TYR A 229 6.93 -12.40 -2.93
C TYR A 229 6.07 -13.21 -1.96
N GLY A 230 6.68 -14.22 -1.33
CA GLY A 230 6.14 -14.92 -0.17
C GLY A 230 6.63 -14.26 1.13
N TRP A 231 5.83 -14.32 2.19
CA TRP A 231 6.24 -13.76 3.49
C TRP A 231 5.86 -14.63 4.67
N VAL A 232 6.66 -14.52 5.74
CA VAL A 232 6.36 -15.00 7.10
C VAL A 232 6.69 -13.89 8.08
N PHE A 233 5.68 -13.25 8.63
CA PHE A 233 5.82 -12.11 9.53
C PHE A 233 5.48 -12.53 10.96
N PRO A 234 6.37 -12.28 11.94
CA PRO A 234 6.15 -12.66 13.33
C PRO A 234 5.00 -11.84 13.94
N LYS A 235 4.25 -12.46 14.83
CA LYS A 235 3.18 -11.81 15.63
C LYS A 235 3.30 -12.23 17.09
N ALA A 236 2.52 -11.61 17.99
CA ALA A 236 2.47 -12.04 19.38
C ALA A 236 1.83 -13.45 19.52
N ASP A 237 1.98 -14.06 20.68
CA ASP A 237 1.29 -15.29 21.10
C ASP A 237 1.56 -16.49 20.17
N ASN A 238 2.82 -16.65 19.73
CA ASN A 238 3.23 -17.73 18.83
C ASN A 238 2.43 -17.78 17.54
N LYS A 239 2.04 -16.61 17.05
CA LYS A 239 1.38 -16.43 15.74
C LYS A 239 2.35 -15.90 14.71
N VAL A 240 2.04 -16.18 13.46
CA VAL A 240 2.67 -15.58 12.29
C VAL A 240 1.60 -15.21 11.27
N ASN A 241 1.87 -14.16 10.49
CA ASN A 241 1.13 -13.84 9.28
C ASN A 241 1.92 -14.39 8.10
N ILE A 242 1.39 -15.43 7.46
CA ILE A 242 2.02 -16.08 6.31
C ILE A 242 1.21 -15.79 5.05
N GLY A 243 1.88 -15.40 3.97
CA GLY A 243 1.19 -15.12 2.74
C GLY A 243 2.09 -15.05 1.52
N LEU A 244 1.48 -14.80 0.38
CA LEU A 244 2.15 -14.46 -0.87
C LEU A 244 1.31 -13.52 -1.73
N GLY A 245 2.00 -12.75 -2.58
CA GLY A 245 1.41 -11.92 -3.61
C GLY A 245 1.85 -12.37 -4.99
N VAL A 246 0.95 -12.30 -5.98
CA VAL A 246 1.24 -12.63 -7.38
C VAL A 246 0.68 -11.58 -8.33
N GLU A 247 1.42 -11.26 -9.40
CA GLU A 247 0.90 -10.55 -10.56
C GLU A 247 0.28 -11.58 -11.52
N GLN A 248 -0.97 -11.37 -11.92
CA GLN A 248 -1.75 -12.39 -12.65
C GLN A 248 -1.20 -12.72 -14.03
N THR A 249 -0.63 -11.75 -14.74
CA THR A 249 -0.04 -11.98 -16.06
C THR A 249 1.22 -12.85 -15.95
N LEU A 250 2.04 -12.59 -14.92
CA LEU A 250 3.24 -13.37 -14.64
C LEU A 250 2.89 -14.77 -14.11
N LEU A 251 1.82 -14.91 -13.33
CA LEU A 251 1.29 -16.21 -12.94
C LEU A 251 0.86 -17.04 -14.17
N HIS A 252 0.17 -16.43 -15.14
CA HIS A 252 -0.18 -17.11 -16.38
C HIS A 252 1.05 -17.52 -17.19
N LYS A 253 2.07 -16.64 -17.33
CA LYS A 253 3.34 -16.95 -18.01
C LYS A 253 4.07 -18.11 -17.30
N ARG A 254 4.17 -18.06 -15.97
CA ARG A 254 4.76 -19.13 -15.15
C ARG A 254 4.02 -20.45 -15.34
N ASN A 255 2.70 -20.46 -15.29
CA ASN A 255 1.88 -21.64 -15.47
C ASN A 255 2.08 -22.25 -16.87
N ALA A 256 2.11 -21.45 -17.91
CA ALA A 256 2.40 -21.90 -19.27
C ALA A 256 3.79 -22.53 -19.38
N ARG A 257 4.82 -21.91 -18.80
CA ARG A 257 6.21 -22.43 -18.77
C ARG A 257 6.31 -23.79 -18.06
N LEU A 258 5.59 -23.96 -16.96
CA LEU A 258 5.66 -25.18 -16.13
C LEU A 258 4.60 -26.25 -16.46
N GLY A 259 3.70 -25.99 -17.41
CA GLY A 259 2.58 -26.87 -17.71
C GLY A 259 1.59 -27.04 -16.55
N LYS A 260 1.47 -26.03 -15.66
CA LYS A 260 0.62 -26.04 -14.47
C LYS A 260 -0.62 -25.14 -14.66
N LYS A 261 -1.57 -25.23 -13.72
CA LYS A 261 -2.79 -24.41 -13.62
C LYS A 261 -2.96 -23.87 -12.21
N ASP A 262 -1.86 -23.38 -11.65
CA ASP A 262 -1.86 -22.87 -10.29
C ASP A 262 -2.64 -21.54 -10.18
N ASN A 263 -3.15 -21.28 -8.98
CA ASN A 263 -3.75 -20.04 -8.53
C ASN A 263 -3.16 -19.65 -7.17
N VAL A 264 -3.55 -18.49 -6.63
CA VAL A 264 -3.05 -18.01 -5.32
C VAL A 264 -3.23 -19.07 -4.23
N GLY A 265 -4.35 -19.79 -4.20
CA GLY A 265 -4.61 -20.81 -3.18
C GLY A 265 -3.69 -22.02 -3.29
N SER A 266 -3.44 -22.55 -4.53
CA SER A 266 -2.52 -23.68 -4.71
C SER A 266 -1.07 -23.27 -4.43
N LEU A 267 -0.65 -22.06 -4.83
CA LEU A 267 0.69 -21.52 -4.53
C LEU A 267 0.87 -21.27 -3.03
N MET A 268 -0.18 -20.80 -2.35
CA MET A 268 -0.16 -20.63 -0.89
C MET A 268 0.07 -21.97 -0.18
N LYS A 269 -0.61 -23.03 -0.62
CA LYS A 269 -0.38 -24.38 -0.08
C LYS A 269 1.06 -24.86 -0.34
N GLU A 270 1.56 -24.70 -1.59
CA GLU A 270 2.94 -25.05 -1.93
C GLU A 270 3.95 -24.28 -1.08
N TYR A 271 3.69 -22.97 -0.83
CA TYR A 271 4.55 -22.14 0.01
C TYR A 271 4.55 -22.58 1.48
N LEU A 272 3.38 -22.94 2.04
CA LEU A 272 3.29 -23.47 3.40
C LEU A 272 4.06 -24.79 3.58
N ASP A 273 4.01 -25.66 2.58
CA ASP A 273 4.69 -26.96 2.62
C ASP A 273 6.22 -26.85 2.47
N ARG A 274 6.73 -25.75 1.89
CA ARG A 274 8.15 -25.62 1.49
C ARG A 274 8.93 -24.52 2.17
N ASN A 275 8.27 -23.56 2.87
CA ASN A 275 8.97 -22.42 3.43
C ASN A 275 10.02 -22.86 4.46
N PRO A 276 11.21 -22.22 4.47
CA PRO A 276 12.29 -22.59 5.39
C PRO A 276 12.23 -21.89 6.75
N VAL A 277 11.09 -21.28 7.08
CA VAL A 277 10.90 -20.50 8.32
C VAL A 277 10.18 -21.32 9.39
N LEU A 278 9.09 -22.00 9.03
CA LEU A 278 8.27 -22.78 9.96
C LEU A 278 7.84 -24.12 9.37
N LYS A 279 7.84 -25.15 10.22
CA LYS A 279 7.37 -26.48 9.89
C LYS A 279 5.96 -26.68 10.43
N ASN A 280 5.02 -27.03 9.53
CA ASN A 280 3.64 -27.40 9.88
C ASN A 280 2.86 -26.39 10.74
N PRO A 281 2.93 -25.08 10.48
CA PRO A 281 2.11 -24.13 11.21
C PRO A 281 0.61 -24.42 11.01
N LYS A 282 -0.24 -24.12 12.01
CA LYS A 282 -1.66 -24.48 11.98
C LYS A 282 -2.54 -23.24 12.01
N LEU A 283 -3.64 -23.27 11.26
CA LEU A 283 -4.72 -22.28 11.43
C LEU A 283 -5.32 -22.40 12.82
N SER A 284 -5.82 -21.27 13.38
CA SER A 284 -6.61 -21.31 14.59
C SER A 284 -7.88 -22.12 14.37
N GLU A 285 -8.22 -23.00 15.33
CA GLU A 285 -9.47 -23.73 15.38
C GLU A 285 -10.60 -22.92 16.03
N ASP A 286 -10.31 -21.76 16.62
CA ASP A 286 -11.30 -20.87 17.21
C ASP A 286 -12.14 -20.24 16.09
N GLU A 287 -13.45 -20.51 16.12
CA GLU A 287 -14.41 -19.96 15.14
C GLU A 287 -14.45 -18.42 15.18
N SER A 288 -14.09 -17.80 16.31
CA SER A 288 -13.96 -16.35 16.41
C SER A 288 -12.85 -15.78 15.52
N ASP A 289 -11.81 -16.58 15.26
CA ASP A 289 -10.64 -16.20 14.46
C ASP A 289 -10.77 -16.51 12.96
N ILE A 290 -11.62 -17.44 12.56
CA ILE A 290 -11.65 -18.00 11.20
C ILE A 290 -11.72 -16.92 10.10
N HIS A 291 -12.53 -15.89 10.27
CA HIS A 291 -12.67 -14.83 9.26
C HIS A 291 -11.50 -13.86 9.20
N ASN A 292 -10.68 -13.81 10.25
CA ASN A 292 -9.47 -12.98 10.29
C ASN A 292 -8.22 -13.78 9.95
N ASN A 293 -8.29 -15.12 10.03
CA ASN A 293 -7.15 -15.99 9.82
C ASN A 293 -6.86 -16.27 8.35
N THR A 294 -7.82 -16.07 7.46
CA THR A 294 -7.64 -16.28 6.02
C THR A 294 -8.18 -15.08 5.24
N GLY A 295 -7.52 -14.73 4.14
CA GLY A 295 -8.01 -13.66 3.28
C GLY A 295 -7.29 -13.61 1.95
N VAL A 296 -8.03 -13.17 0.92
CA VAL A 296 -7.50 -12.83 -0.40
C VAL A 296 -7.89 -11.40 -0.70
N TYR A 297 -6.93 -10.60 -1.12
CA TYR A 297 -7.15 -9.20 -1.44
C TYR A 297 -6.25 -8.74 -2.59
N SER A 298 -6.66 -7.67 -3.27
CA SER A 298 -5.84 -7.03 -4.30
C SER A 298 -5.17 -5.80 -3.74
N VAL A 299 -3.94 -5.54 -4.15
CA VAL A 299 -3.15 -4.37 -3.78
C VAL A 299 -2.52 -3.76 -5.02
N SER A 300 -2.46 -2.43 -5.10
CA SER A 300 -1.72 -1.73 -6.14
C SER A 300 -0.23 -1.79 -5.87
N VAL A 301 0.54 -1.97 -6.95
CA VAL A 301 2.01 -2.00 -6.91
C VAL A 301 2.60 -1.04 -7.94
N ARG A 302 1.96 0.12 -8.08
CA ARG A 302 2.42 1.25 -8.90
C ARG A 302 2.59 2.49 -8.03
N ARG A 303 3.12 3.57 -8.60
CA ARG A 303 3.10 4.88 -7.96
C ARG A 303 1.66 5.30 -7.64
N GLN A 304 1.50 6.23 -6.70
CA GLN A 304 0.20 6.84 -6.40
C GLN A 304 -0.43 7.47 -7.65
N ASN A 305 -1.72 7.76 -7.56
CA ASN A 305 -2.42 8.57 -8.58
C ASN A 305 -1.71 9.91 -8.75
N ASP A 306 -1.44 10.32 -9.98
CA ASP A 306 -0.64 11.52 -10.28
C ASP A 306 -1.37 12.81 -9.86
N CYS A 307 -2.70 12.79 -9.78
CA CYS A 307 -3.54 13.83 -9.19
C CYS A 307 -4.58 13.21 -8.26
N MET A 308 -4.63 13.64 -7.02
CA MET A 308 -5.49 13.06 -5.97
C MET A 308 -6.65 13.96 -5.57
N VAL A 309 -6.89 15.06 -6.31
CA VAL A 309 -7.93 16.04 -5.98
C VAL A 309 -8.75 16.44 -7.20
N SER A 310 -9.99 16.83 -6.94
CA SER A 310 -10.93 17.42 -7.89
C SER A 310 -11.89 18.32 -7.12
N ALA A 311 -12.67 19.18 -7.79
CA ALA A 311 -13.59 20.06 -7.09
C ALA A 311 -14.59 19.27 -6.20
N GLY A 312 -14.51 19.49 -4.89
CA GLY A 312 -15.29 18.80 -3.85
C GLY A 312 -14.91 17.34 -3.58
N TYR A 313 -13.72 16.88 -4.05
CA TYR A 313 -13.36 15.47 -3.95
C TYR A 313 -11.85 15.27 -3.76
N MET A 314 -11.47 14.34 -2.87
CA MET A 314 -10.09 13.96 -2.59
C MET A 314 -9.95 12.44 -2.46
N LEU A 315 -8.81 11.89 -2.91
CA LEU A 315 -8.43 10.48 -2.80
C LEU A 315 -7.41 10.27 -1.69
N VAL A 316 -7.52 9.15 -0.97
CA VAL A 316 -6.54 8.80 0.08
C VAL A 316 -6.35 7.28 0.23
N GLY A 317 -5.12 6.84 0.52
CA GLY A 317 -4.79 5.43 0.71
C GLY A 317 -4.87 4.61 -0.57
N ASP A 318 -5.37 3.39 -0.49
CA ASP A 318 -5.44 2.49 -1.66
C ASP A 318 -6.40 3.00 -2.74
N SER A 319 -7.35 3.88 -2.44
CA SER A 319 -8.17 4.53 -3.47
C SER A 319 -7.34 5.46 -4.36
N ALA A 320 -6.21 5.97 -3.85
CA ALA A 320 -5.22 6.73 -4.60
C ALA A 320 -3.98 5.90 -5.03
N TRP A 321 -4.03 4.59 -4.87
CA TRP A 321 -2.93 3.65 -5.21
C TRP A 321 -1.62 3.94 -4.47
N MET A 322 -1.71 4.33 -3.21
CA MET A 322 -0.55 4.73 -2.40
C MET A 322 0.35 3.61 -1.86
N PRO A 323 -0.04 2.31 -1.83
CA PRO A 323 0.89 1.26 -1.44
C PRO A 323 2.20 1.35 -2.22
N LYS A 324 3.31 1.11 -1.52
CA LYS A 324 4.66 1.24 -2.08
C LYS A 324 4.88 0.18 -3.18
N PRO A 325 5.36 0.54 -4.37
CA PRO A 325 5.40 -0.37 -5.52
C PRO A 325 6.25 -1.62 -5.32
N ILE A 326 7.33 -1.53 -4.53
CA ILE A 326 8.33 -2.62 -4.44
C ILE A 326 7.91 -3.75 -3.48
N ASP A 327 7.12 -3.42 -2.45
CA ASP A 327 6.76 -4.36 -1.38
C ASP A 327 5.27 -4.34 -1.02
N ALA A 328 4.45 -3.63 -1.79
CA ALA A 328 3.01 -3.46 -1.55
C ALA A 328 2.66 -2.90 -0.15
N GLY A 329 3.62 -2.28 0.54
CA GLY A 329 3.48 -1.71 1.87
C GLY A 329 2.54 -0.51 1.88
N GLY A 330 1.27 -0.72 2.27
CA GLY A 330 0.21 0.31 2.20
C GLY A 330 -0.04 1.04 3.51
N ILE A 331 0.27 0.47 4.67
CA ILE A 331 -0.06 1.05 5.97
C ILE A 331 0.69 2.38 6.20
N GLY A 332 2.00 2.39 5.98
CA GLY A 332 2.81 3.60 6.16
C GLY A 332 2.30 4.80 5.35
N PRO A 333 2.22 4.71 4.01
CA PRO A 333 1.67 5.81 3.20
C PRO A 333 0.22 6.16 3.56
N ALA A 334 -0.61 5.20 4.01
CA ALA A 334 -1.97 5.45 4.45
C ALA A 334 -2.02 6.33 5.72
N LEU A 335 -1.13 6.09 6.70
CA LEU A 335 -1.00 6.93 7.90
C LEU A 335 -0.53 8.34 7.56
N ILE A 336 0.47 8.46 6.69
CA ILE A 336 0.99 9.75 6.24
C ILE A 336 -0.10 10.53 5.51
N ALA A 337 -0.71 9.94 4.49
CA ALA A 337 -1.72 10.59 3.67
C ALA A 337 -2.99 10.94 4.46
N GLY A 338 -3.49 10.02 5.30
CA GLY A 338 -4.63 10.25 6.19
C GLY A 338 -4.39 11.37 7.19
N THR A 339 -3.14 11.54 7.65
CA THR A 339 -2.75 12.65 8.53
C THR A 339 -2.69 13.98 7.78
N LEU A 340 -2.06 14.00 6.60
CA LEU A 340 -1.93 15.21 5.79
C LEU A 340 -3.27 15.75 5.29
N ILE A 341 -4.17 14.86 4.87
CA ILE A 341 -5.48 15.26 4.33
C ILE A 341 -6.31 16.03 5.37
N GLY A 342 -6.12 15.74 6.67
CA GLY A 342 -6.86 16.38 7.76
C GLY A 342 -6.69 17.90 7.78
N ASN A 343 -5.46 18.40 7.69
CA ASN A 343 -5.18 19.83 7.65
C ASN A 343 -5.70 20.48 6.36
N ASN A 344 -5.47 19.84 5.20
CA ASN A 344 -5.89 20.37 3.90
C ASN A 344 -7.42 20.49 3.80
N VAL A 345 -8.15 19.47 4.24
CA VAL A 345 -9.63 19.49 4.29
C VAL A 345 -10.12 20.63 5.21
N THR A 346 -9.55 20.75 6.39
CA THR A 346 -9.96 21.77 7.36
C THR A 346 -9.78 23.18 6.78
N GLN A 347 -8.62 23.48 6.20
CA GLN A 347 -8.35 24.78 5.58
C GLN A 347 -9.32 25.08 4.43
N ALA A 348 -9.58 24.12 3.55
CA ALA A 348 -10.51 24.30 2.42
C ALA A 348 -11.95 24.61 2.89
N ILE A 349 -12.42 23.88 3.90
CA ILE A 349 -13.77 24.10 4.45
C ILE A 349 -13.87 25.44 5.18
N GLU A 350 -12.87 25.84 5.96
CA GLU A 350 -12.82 27.15 6.64
C GLU A 350 -12.74 28.31 5.64
N ALA A 351 -12.02 28.16 4.54
CA ALA A 351 -11.96 29.12 3.46
C ALA A 351 -13.26 29.14 2.62
N ASN A 352 -14.18 28.19 2.82
CA ASN A 352 -15.36 27.94 2.00
C ASN A 352 -15.04 27.79 0.51
N ASP A 353 -13.88 27.21 0.21
CA ASP A 353 -13.41 26.92 -1.15
C ASP A 353 -12.89 25.49 -1.25
N VAL A 354 -13.65 24.65 -1.94
CA VAL A 354 -13.32 23.24 -2.23
C VAL A 354 -13.05 23.02 -3.72
N SER A 355 -12.61 24.06 -4.42
CA SER A 355 -12.18 23.97 -5.82
C SER A 355 -10.93 23.08 -5.93
N GLU A 356 -10.68 22.56 -7.13
CA GLU A 356 -9.45 21.80 -7.42
C GLU A 356 -8.19 22.58 -7.05
N ALA A 357 -8.18 23.90 -7.28
CA ALA A 357 -7.05 24.78 -6.97
C ALA A 357 -6.82 24.89 -5.45
N SER A 358 -7.87 25.06 -4.66
CA SER A 358 -7.77 25.12 -3.20
C SER A 358 -7.32 23.79 -2.61
N LEU A 359 -7.76 22.65 -3.16
CA LEU A 359 -7.38 21.31 -2.70
C LEU A 359 -6.00 20.86 -3.19
N TRP A 360 -5.37 21.60 -4.13
CA TRP A 360 -4.13 21.20 -4.79
C TRP A 360 -2.95 21.02 -3.82
N GLN A 361 -2.95 21.76 -2.70
CA GLN A 361 -1.91 21.67 -1.70
C GLN A 361 -1.72 20.25 -1.14
N TYR A 362 -2.77 19.45 -1.10
CA TYR A 362 -2.67 18.05 -0.67
C TYR A 362 -1.78 17.20 -1.59
N ASN A 363 -1.83 17.40 -2.91
CA ASN A 363 -0.90 16.75 -3.84
C ASN A 363 0.55 17.12 -3.51
N LEU A 364 0.82 18.43 -3.30
CA LEU A 364 2.15 18.91 -2.97
C LEU A 364 2.67 18.33 -1.66
N ASP A 365 1.84 18.32 -0.62
CA ASP A 365 2.21 17.84 0.71
C ASP A 365 2.54 16.33 0.66
N PHE A 366 1.70 15.52 0.03
CA PHE A 366 1.94 14.08 -0.06
C PHE A 366 3.15 13.74 -0.94
N ILE A 367 3.29 14.41 -2.08
CA ILE A 367 4.43 14.19 -2.99
C ILE A 367 5.74 14.56 -2.29
N LYS A 368 5.78 15.69 -1.60
CA LYS A 368 6.96 16.14 -0.85
C LYS A 368 7.33 15.17 0.27
N GLU A 369 6.34 14.66 1.01
CA GLU A 369 6.57 13.80 2.17
C GLU A 369 6.91 12.37 1.76
N TYR A 370 6.24 11.85 0.74
CA TYR A 370 6.31 10.44 0.40
C TYR A 370 6.34 10.15 -1.12
N GLY A 371 5.48 10.80 -1.89
CA GLY A 371 5.14 10.38 -3.25
C GLY A 371 6.28 10.49 -4.27
N TYR A 372 7.26 11.38 -4.04
CA TYR A 372 8.36 11.65 -4.97
C TYR A 372 9.19 10.41 -5.35
N LYS A 373 9.25 9.42 -4.47
CA LYS A 373 10.06 8.20 -4.65
C LYS A 373 9.33 7.05 -5.36
N THR A 374 8.00 7.10 -5.42
CA THR A 374 7.20 5.92 -5.81
C THR A 374 7.33 5.54 -7.29
N ALA A 375 7.50 6.49 -8.20
CA ALA A 375 7.68 6.20 -9.63
C ALA A 375 8.98 5.44 -9.91
N GLY A 376 10.05 5.79 -9.22
CA GLY A 376 11.32 5.06 -9.32
C GLY A 376 11.22 3.64 -8.76
N LEU A 377 10.52 3.46 -7.65
CA LEU A 377 10.24 2.15 -7.07
C LEU A 377 9.35 1.30 -8.01
N GLU A 378 8.42 1.91 -8.74
CA GLU A 378 7.63 1.23 -9.78
C GLU A 378 8.53 0.67 -10.87
N LEU A 379 9.47 1.44 -11.41
CA LEU A 379 10.39 0.97 -12.44
C LEU A 379 11.31 -0.14 -11.91
N PHE A 380 11.77 -0.05 -10.67
CA PHE A 380 12.59 -1.09 -10.07
C PHE A 380 11.80 -2.40 -9.90
N ARG A 381 10.55 -2.34 -9.40
CA ARG A 381 9.65 -3.51 -9.36
C ARG A 381 9.50 -4.15 -10.73
N ARG A 382 9.20 -3.34 -11.76
CA ARG A 382 9.04 -3.83 -13.14
C ARG A 382 10.29 -4.53 -13.64
N LEU A 383 11.48 -4.01 -13.31
CA LEU A 383 12.74 -4.67 -13.64
C LEU A 383 12.86 -6.05 -12.95
N VAL A 384 12.63 -6.11 -11.62
CA VAL A 384 12.68 -7.38 -10.88
C VAL A 384 11.69 -8.40 -11.46
N GLN A 385 10.52 -7.96 -11.86
CA GLN A 385 9.50 -8.80 -12.49
C GLN A 385 9.90 -9.39 -13.86
N THR A 386 10.92 -8.84 -14.54
CA THR A 386 11.46 -9.43 -15.78
C THR A 386 12.57 -10.45 -15.54
N MET A 387 13.06 -10.57 -14.30
CA MET A 387 14.19 -11.42 -13.94
C MET A 387 13.76 -12.86 -13.64
N THR A 388 14.62 -13.81 -13.99
CA THR A 388 14.53 -15.22 -13.54
C THR A 388 15.00 -15.34 -12.07
N ASN A 389 14.68 -16.46 -11.41
CA ASN A 389 15.19 -16.76 -10.07
C ASN A 389 16.71 -16.68 -10.00
N ASP A 390 17.44 -17.23 -10.98
CA ASP A 390 18.91 -17.15 -11.04
C ASP A 390 19.42 -15.71 -11.14
N GLN A 391 18.74 -14.86 -11.91
CA GLN A 391 19.09 -13.44 -12.05
C GLN A 391 18.82 -12.65 -10.76
N ILE A 392 17.73 -12.97 -10.04
CA ILE A 392 17.41 -12.37 -8.74
C ILE A 392 18.45 -12.79 -7.70
N SER A 393 18.76 -14.09 -7.58
CA SER A 393 19.81 -14.60 -6.68
C SER A 393 21.16 -13.94 -6.98
N TYR A 394 21.52 -13.87 -8.26
CA TYR A 394 22.75 -13.19 -8.67
C TYR A 394 22.76 -11.71 -8.30
N GLY A 395 21.66 -11.01 -8.55
CA GLY A 395 21.47 -9.59 -8.23
C GLY A 395 21.62 -9.31 -6.73
N MET A 396 20.93 -10.10 -5.91
CA MET A 396 21.01 -10.00 -4.45
C MET A 396 22.44 -10.24 -3.94
N LYS A 397 23.09 -11.32 -4.36
CA LYS A 397 24.43 -11.70 -3.90
C LYS A 397 25.51 -10.68 -4.30
N HIS A 398 25.43 -10.14 -5.50
CA HIS A 398 26.56 -9.38 -6.08
C HIS A 398 26.33 -7.87 -6.14
N PHE A 399 25.07 -7.40 -6.12
CA PHE A 399 24.78 -5.99 -6.20
C PHE A 399 24.16 -5.44 -4.90
N LEU A 400 23.17 -6.12 -4.32
CA LEU A 400 22.50 -5.62 -3.10
C LEU A 400 23.27 -5.92 -1.82
N GLY A 401 23.93 -7.07 -1.67
CA GLY A 401 24.66 -7.46 -0.46
C GLY A 401 25.85 -6.56 -0.07
N ASN A 402 26.21 -5.57 -0.91
CA ASN A 402 27.30 -4.60 -0.65
C ASN A 402 26.81 -3.15 -0.69
N MET A 403 25.50 -2.92 -0.67
CA MET A 403 24.91 -1.60 -0.76
C MET A 403 24.33 -1.17 0.59
N ASP A 404 24.23 0.14 0.78
CA ASP A 404 23.45 0.70 1.85
C ASP A 404 21.96 0.45 1.57
N VAL A 405 21.48 -0.64 2.13
CA VAL A 405 20.12 -1.15 1.91
C VAL A 405 19.08 -0.23 2.56
N GLU A 406 19.48 0.53 3.59
CA GLU A 406 18.64 1.53 4.25
C GLU A 406 18.22 2.63 3.27
N SER A 407 19.14 3.08 2.42
CA SER A 407 18.87 4.06 1.36
C SER A 407 17.82 3.55 0.36
N ILE A 408 17.87 2.26 -0.03
CA ILE A 408 16.86 1.67 -0.94
C ILE A 408 15.47 1.67 -0.30
N SER A 409 15.37 1.31 0.97
CA SER A 409 14.09 1.26 1.68
C SER A 409 13.46 2.66 1.82
N LYS A 410 14.29 3.70 1.94
CA LYS A 410 13.87 5.11 1.98
C LYS A 410 13.56 5.70 0.61
N GLY A 411 13.73 4.91 -0.49
CA GLY A 411 13.57 5.40 -1.86
C GLY A 411 14.73 6.28 -2.32
N GLU A 412 15.81 6.31 -1.54
CA GLU A 412 17.07 6.90 -1.95
C GLU A 412 17.74 5.97 -2.97
N HIS A 413 18.51 6.56 -3.88
CA HIS A 413 19.16 5.76 -4.91
C HIS A 413 20.25 4.89 -4.31
N PRO A 414 20.27 3.61 -4.68
CA PRO A 414 21.52 2.89 -4.56
C PRO A 414 22.58 3.65 -5.37
N ASP A 415 23.52 4.26 -4.70
CA ASP A 415 24.67 4.88 -5.37
C ASP A 415 25.59 3.78 -5.91
N PHE A 416 25.35 3.38 -7.15
CA PHE A 416 26.25 2.47 -7.86
C PHE A 416 27.62 3.07 -8.12
N SER A 417 27.88 4.35 -7.80
CA SER A 417 29.18 4.99 -7.95
C SER A 417 30.18 4.57 -6.85
N GLY A 418 29.69 4.18 -5.68
CA GLY A 418 30.53 3.76 -4.53
C GLY A 418 31.09 2.33 -4.63
N LEU A 419 30.47 1.45 -5.41
CA LEU A 419 31.11 0.20 -5.81
C LEU A 419 32.21 0.56 -6.82
N GLY A 420 33.47 0.42 -6.44
CA GLY A 420 34.58 0.77 -7.32
C GLY A 420 34.34 0.31 -8.75
N LYS A 421 34.43 1.22 -9.73
CA LYS A 421 34.12 0.99 -11.16
C LYS A 421 34.64 -0.36 -11.69
N LEU A 422 35.77 -0.83 -11.16
CA LEU A 422 36.38 -2.12 -11.53
C LEU A 422 35.58 -3.32 -11.01
N GLY A 423 35.05 -3.25 -9.79
CA GLY A 423 34.22 -4.32 -9.21
C GLY A 423 32.87 -4.47 -9.95
N MET A 424 32.24 -3.36 -10.35
CA MET A 424 31.01 -3.39 -11.18
C MET A 424 31.26 -3.93 -12.59
N ILE A 425 32.39 -3.60 -13.22
CA ILE A 425 32.76 -4.12 -14.55
C ILE A 425 32.90 -5.64 -14.51
N ILE A 426 33.63 -6.17 -13.51
CA ILE A 426 33.83 -7.61 -13.36
C ILE A 426 32.49 -8.34 -13.09
N ARG A 427 31.67 -7.83 -12.16
CA ARG A 427 30.34 -8.40 -11.83
C ARG A 427 29.35 -8.25 -12.97
N GLY A 428 29.33 -7.10 -13.65
CA GLY A 428 28.49 -6.87 -14.83
C GLY A 428 28.88 -7.73 -16.05
N ALA A 429 30.15 -8.16 -16.16
CA ALA A 429 30.59 -9.05 -17.22
C ALA A 429 30.01 -10.47 -17.07
N MET A 430 29.71 -10.92 -15.83
CA MET A 430 29.13 -12.24 -15.57
C MET A 430 27.60 -12.28 -15.80
N ASN A 431 26.87 -11.16 -15.57
CA ASN A 431 25.45 -11.06 -15.91
C ASN A 431 25.11 -9.66 -16.44
N LYS A 432 25.35 -9.48 -17.73
CA LYS A 432 25.14 -8.19 -18.43
C LYS A 432 23.69 -7.69 -18.39
N THR A 433 22.73 -8.60 -18.37
CA THR A 433 21.30 -8.25 -18.34
C THR A 433 20.94 -7.59 -17.00
N VAL A 434 21.31 -8.21 -15.87
CA VAL A 434 21.08 -7.65 -14.53
C VAL A 434 21.78 -6.29 -14.37
N ALA A 435 23.08 -6.22 -14.70
CA ALA A 435 23.85 -5.00 -14.57
C ALA A 435 23.30 -3.85 -15.43
N SER A 436 22.91 -4.14 -16.68
CA SER A 436 22.35 -3.13 -17.60
C SER A 436 20.96 -2.66 -17.16
N GLY A 437 20.12 -3.58 -16.66
CA GLY A 437 18.80 -3.27 -16.12
C GLY A 437 18.90 -2.37 -14.89
N LEU A 438 19.74 -2.72 -13.92
CA LEU A 438 19.97 -1.92 -12.70
C LEU A 438 20.52 -0.53 -13.01
N LYS A 439 21.53 -0.44 -13.91
CA LYS A 439 22.08 0.85 -14.35
C LYS A 439 21.02 1.73 -15.02
N TYR A 440 20.19 1.14 -15.88
CA TYR A 440 19.13 1.86 -16.60
C TYR A 440 18.08 2.39 -15.62
N THR A 441 17.54 1.53 -14.76
CA THR A 441 16.50 1.92 -13.79
C THR A 441 17.01 2.96 -12.79
N SER A 442 18.26 2.85 -12.33
CA SER A 442 18.88 3.86 -11.45
C SER A 442 18.95 5.24 -12.12
N GLY A 443 19.35 5.31 -13.41
CA GLY A 443 19.38 6.57 -14.14
C GLY A 443 17.99 7.18 -14.34
N GLN A 444 16.98 6.35 -14.63
CA GLN A 444 15.60 6.82 -14.78
C GLN A 444 15.00 7.27 -13.44
N ASN A 445 15.30 6.58 -12.35
CA ASN A 445 14.81 6.95 -11.04
C ASN A 445 15.32 8.35 -10.62
N GLN A 446 16.59 8.69 -10.88
CA GLN A 446 17.11 10.03 -10.60
C GLN A 446 16.30 11.12 -11.33
N TRP A 447 16.00 10.91 -12.62
CA TRP A 447 15.14 11.83 -13.38
C TRP A 447 13.73 11.92 -12.81
N LEU A 448 13.14 10.77 -12.41
CA LEU A 448 11.78 10.72 -11.84
C LEU A 448 11.68 11.48 -10.52
N VAL A 449 12.65 11.29 -9.62
CA VAL A 449 12.70 12.04 -8.34
C VAL A 449 12.79 13.55 -8.60
N GLU A 450 13.66 13.96 -9.52
CA GLU A 450 13.77 15.38 -9.88
C GLU A 450 12.48 15.91 -10.52
N HIS A 451 11.83 15.11 -11.37
CA HIS A 451 10.56 15.47 -12.00
C HIS A 451 9.45 15.66 -10.97
N TYR A 452 9.33 14.75 -9.98
CA TYR A 452 8.37 14.88 -8.88
C TYR A 452 8.69 16.05 -7.94
N ASN A 453 9.96 16.36 -7.69
CA ASN A 453 10.35 17.55 -6.92
C ASN A 453 9.95 18.87 -7.63
N ASN A 454 9.72 18.80 -8.94
CA ASN A 454 9.17 19.90 -9.75
C ASN A 454 7.67 19.71 -10.06
N TYR A 455 6.93 19.05 -9.19
CA TYR A 455 5.47 18.91 -9.34
C TYR A 455 4.81 20.29 -9.40
N PRO A 456 3.81 20.50 -10.28
CA PRO A 456 3.17 21.80 -10.49
C PRO A 456 2.59 22.37 -9.19
N LYS A 457 2.83 23.66 -8.95
CA LYS A 457 2.32 24.35 -7.76
C LYS A 457 0.81 24.61 -7.79
N ASP A 458 0.22 24.47 -8.96
CA ASP A 458 -1.21 24.67 -9.22
C ASP A 458 -1.68 23.77 -10.37
N PRO A 459 -3.00 23.59 -10.55
CA PRO A 459 -3.54 22.69 -11.58
C PRO A 459 -3.17 23.03 -13.02
N SER A 460 -2.82 24.28 -13.32
CA SER A 460 -2.61 24.73 -14.72
C SER A 460 -1.34 24.16 -15.36
N GLY A 461 -0.33 23.84 -14.55
CA GLY A 461 0.93 23.23 -14.99
C GLY A 461 0.88 21.70 -15.10
N PHE A 462 -0.20 21.07 -14.67
CA PHE A 462 -0.24 19.62 -14.51
C PHE A 462 -0.18 18.84 -15.82
N ASP A 463 -0.90 19.24 -16.83
CA ASP A 463 -1.02 18.46 -18.08
C ASP A 463 0.33 18.32 -18.79
N ASP A 464 1.13 19.38 -18.84
CA ASP A 464 2.49 19.34 -19.42
C ASP A 464 3.45 18.51 -18.56
N TRP A 465 3.37 18.61 -17.24
CA TRP A 465 4.15 17.82 -16.30
C TRP A 465 3.81 16.33 -16.45
N ASN A 466 2.53 16.00 -16.44
CA ASN A 466 2.02 14.64 -16.53
C ASN A 466 2.37 13.98 -17.87
N LYS A 467 2.25 14.72 -18.98
CA LYS A 467 2.65 14.24 -20.30
C LYS A 467 4.12 13.84 -20.37
N LYS A 468 5.02 14.62 -19.73
CA LYS A 468 6.46 14.28 -19.66
C LYS A 468 6.69 13.04 -18.80
N LEU A 469 6.00 12.93 -17.65
CA LEU A 469 6.06 11.77 -16.78
C LEU A 469 5.67 10.49 -17.53
N HIS A 470 4.49 10.47 -18.14
CA HIS A 470 3.98 9.29 -18.84
C HIS A 470 4.86 8.90 -20.03
N LYS A 471 5.35 9.86 -20.81
CA LYS A 471 6.32 9.57 -21.88
C LYS A 471 7.55 8.85 -21.35
N THR A 472 8.15 9.35 -20.26
CA THR A 472 9.35 8.73 -19.67
C THR A 472 9.06 7.33 -19.12
N LEU A 473 7.91 7.15 -18.47
CA LEU A 473 7.50 5.85 -17.94
C LEU A 473 7.26 4.84 -19.05
N ASP A 474 6.56 5.20 -20.13
CA ASP A 474 6.28 4.32 -21.27
C ASP A 474 7.57 3.88 -21.99
N GLU A 475 8.48 4.83 -22.21
CA GLU A 475 9.81 4.54 -22.76
C GLU A 475 10.60 3.61 -21.84
N SER A 476 10.52 3.84 -20.53
CA SER A 476 11.21 3.03 -19.52
C SER A 476 10.64 1.62 -19.42
N VAL A 477 9.33 1.46 -19.40
CA VAL A 477 8.66 0.15 -19.40
C VAL A 477 9.03 -0.65 -20.66
N THR A 478 9.03 -0.01 -21.82
CA THR A 478 9.44 -0.63 -23.09
C THR A 478 10.90 -1.11 -23.04
N LYS A 479 11.78 -0.27 -22.49
CA LYS A 479 13.20 -0.62 -22.34
C LYS A 479 13.42 -1.74 -21.33
N ILE A 480 12.73 -1.72 -20.20
CA ILE A 480 12.80 -2.76 -19.16
C ILE A 480 12.34 -4.10 -19.73
N ALA A 481 11.23 -4.13 -20.51
CA ALA A 481 10.75 -5.35 -21.14
C ALA A 481 11.81 -5.97 -22.10
N SER A 482 12.70 -5.17 -22.67
CA SER A 482 13.79 -5.69 -23.50
C SER A 482 14.88 -6.45 -22.74
N PHE A 483 14.88 -6.41 -21.41
CA PHE A 483 15.75 -7.22 -20.55
C PHE A 483 15.13 -8.59 -20.19
N GLU A 484 13.84 -8.79 -20.45
CA GLU A 484 13.19 -10.11 -20.32
C GLU A 484 13.81 -11.08 -21.35
N LYS A 485 14.31 -12.24 -20.92
CA LYS A 485 14.91 -13.26 -21.79
C LYS A 485 14.13 -14.57 -21.72
#